data_f38418eafaff263518a09bfc5f2ae65d
#
_entry.id   f38418eafaff263518a09bfc5f2ae65d
#
_cell.length_a   1.000
_cell.length_b   1.000
_cell.length_c   1.000
_cell.angle_alpha   90.00
_cell.angle_beta   90.00
_cell.angle_gamma   90.00
#
_symmetry.space_group_name_H-M   'P 1'
#
loop_
_entity.id
_entity.type
_entity.pdbx_description
1 polymer ?
#
loop_
_entity_poly.entity_id
_entity_poly.type
_entity_poly.pdbx_seq_one_letter_code
_entity_poly.pdbx_strand_id
1 'polypeptide(L)'
;MEALTFASVLARFGHALSDPTRSRILLSLRDGPAYPSDLADLLQVSRQSLSNHLTCLRGCGLVTAVPEGRRTRYELADPRLAHALTDLMSVVVAVDPELCAAAEGQGCC
;
A
#
# COMPACT_ATOMS: atom_id res chain seq x y z
N MET A 1 20.08 5.29 13.39
CA MET A 1 19.08 4.23 13.54
C MET A 1 19.73 2.89 13.33
N GLU A 2 19.49 1.95 14.21
CA GLU A 2 20.11 0.63 14.14
C GLU A 2 19.44 -0.26 13.09
N ALA A 3 20.19 -1.28 12.60
CA ALA A 3 19.71 -2.22 11.60
C ALA A 3 18.40 -2.92 12.01
N LEU A 4 18.26 -3.29 13.29
CA LEU A 4 17.04 -3.94 13.80
C LEU A 4 15.81 -3.01 13.70
N THR A 5 16.01 -1.71 13.90
CA THR A 5 14.95 -0.72 13.76
C THR A 5 14.55 -0.58 12.29
N PHE A 6 15.50 -0.54 11.39
CA PHE A 6 15.23 -0.53 9.95
C PHE A 6 14.50 -1.80 9.51
N ALA A 7 14.92 -2.95 10.02
CA ALA A 7 14.26 -4.22 9.70
C ALA A 7 12.79 -4.20 10.13
N SER A 8 12.49 -3.68 11.32
CA SER A 8 11.11 -3.56 11.81
C SER A 8 10.28 -2.64 10.94
N VAL A 9 10.84 -1.51 10.50
CA VAL A 9 10.16 -0.57 9.61
C VAL A 9 9.89 -1.22 8.26
N LEU A 10 10.86 -1.92 7.69
CA LEU A 10 10.70 -2.62 6.42
C LEU A 10 9.67 -3.75 6.53
N ALA A 11 9.66 -4.47 7.66
CA ALA A 11 8.67 -5.53 7.88
C ALA A 11 7.25 -4.97 7.94
N ARG A 12 7.07 -3.82 8.58
CA ARG A 12 5.78 -3.14 8.62
C ARG A 12 5.33 -2.72 7.23
N PHE A 13 6.23 -2.18 6.44
CA PHE A 13 5.96 -1.82 5.05
C PHE A 13 5.60 -3.07 4.22
N GLY A 14 6.35 -4.15 4.39
CA GLY A 14 6.07 -5.42 3.72
C GLY A 14 4.70 -5.98 4.09
N HIS A 15 4.31 -5.88 5.36
CA HIS A 15 2.99 -6.30 5.80
C HIS A 15 1.89 -5.49 5.09
N ALA A 16 2.07 -4.19 4.98
CA ALA A 16 1.11 -3.35 4.28
C ALA A 16 0.97 -3.75 2.81
N LEU A 17 2.08 -4.10 2.16
CA LEU A 17 2.08 -4.51 0.76
C LEU A 17 1.63 -5.95 0.54
N SER A 18 1.49 -6.74 1.59
CA SER A 18 1.16 -8.17 1.46
C SER A 18 -0.27 -8.45 1.03
N ASP A 19 -1.14 -7.45 1.09
CA ASP A 19 -2.52 -7.57 0.63
C ASP A 19 -2.70 -6.85 -0.71
N PRO A 20 -3.26 -7.52 -1.72
CA PRO A 20 -3.43 -6.91 -3.04
C PRO A 20 -4.26 -5.62 -3.03
N THR A 21 -5.30 -5.57 -2.20
CA THR A 21 -6.16 -4.36 -2.12
C THR A 21 -5.37 -3.19 -1.54
N ARG A 22 -4.60 -3.42 -0.47
CA ARG A 22 -3.76 -2.36 0.11
C ARG A 22 -2.73 -1.87 -0.89
N SER A 23 -2.11 -2.78 -1.64
CA SER A 23 -1.15 -2.39 -2.68
C SER A 23 -1.82 -1.55 -3.76
N ARG A 24 -3.04 -1.89 -4.17
CA ARG A 24 -3.80 -1.12 -5.16
C ARG A 24 -4.15 0.27 -4.64
N ILE A 25 -4.49 0.38 -3.37
CA ILE A 25 -4.75 1.69 -2.74
C ILE A 25 -3.50 2.56 -2.82
N LEU A 26 -2.36 2.03 -2.41
CA LEU A 26 -1.10 2.78 -2.45
C LEU A 26 -0.73 3.22 -3.85
N LEU A 27 -0.91 2.35 -4.84
CA LEU A 27 -0.65 2.70 -6.25
C LEU A 27 -1.60 3.78 -6.75
N SER A 28 -2.87 3.74 -6.32
CA SER A 28 -3.82 4.80 -6.69
C SER A 28 -3.42 6.14 -6.08
N LEU A 29 -2.98 6.14 -4.82
CA LEU A 29 -2.56 7.35 -4.13
C LEU A 29 -1.22 7.88 -4.65
N ARG A 30 -0.42 7.04 -5.31
CA ARG A 30 0.79 7.48 -5.98
C ARG A 30 0.49 8.56 -7.02
N ASP A 31 -0.66 8.44 -7.69
CA ASP A 31 -1.06 9.37 -8.74
C ASP A 31 -1.69 10.65 -8.19
N GLY A 32 -2.02 10.68 -6.92
CA GLY A 32 -2.58 11.85 -6.25
C GLY A 32 -3.53 11.48 -5.12
N PRO A 33 -3.92 12.46 -4.31
CA PRO A 33 -4.87 12.23 -3.22
C PRO A 33 -6.22 11.74 -3.75
N ALA A 34 -6.95 11.02 -2.90
CA ALA A 34 -8.26 10.49 -3.27
C ALA A 34 -9.18 10.41 -2.06
N TYR A 35 -10.48 10.35 -2.34
CA TYR A 35 -11.51 10.15 -1.32
C TYR A 35 -11.88 8.68 -1.23
N PRO A 36 -12.25 8.19 -0.03
CA PRO A 36 -12.60 6.78 0.15
C PRO A 36 -13.69 6.28 -0.80
N SER A 37 -14.74 7.07 -1.03
CA SER A 37 -15.82 6.65 -1.93
C SER A 37 -15.32 6.42 -3.34
N ASP A 38 -14.43 7.29 -3.83
CA ASP A 38 -13.87 7.16 -5.17
C ASP A 38 -12.94 5.95 -5.26
N LEU A 39 -12.15 5.70 -4.21
CA LEU A 39 -11.28 4.53 -4.14
C LEU A 39 -12.09 3.23 -4.11
N ALA A 40 -13.17 3.19 -3.33
CA ALA A 40 -14.02 2.01 -3.24
C ALA A 40 -14.61 1.66 -4.61
N ASP A 41 -15.09 2.68 -5.32
CA ASP A 41 -15.66 2.50 -6.65
C ASP A 41 -14.59 2.06 -7.66
N LEU A 42 -13.43 2.71 -7.64
CA LEU A 42 -12.33 2.39 -8.55
C LEU A 42 -11.83 0.96 -8.35
N LEU A 43 -11.68 0.54 -7.09
CA LEU A 43 -11.12 -0.76 -6.74
C LEU A 43 -12.16 -1.86 -6.65
N GLN A 44 -13.45 -1.52 -6.78
CA GLN A 44 -14.55 -2.48 -6.74
C GLN A 44 -14.58 -3.25 -5.41
N VAL A 45 -14.41 -2.53 -4.31
CA VAL A 45 -14.48 -3.10 -2.96
C VAL A 45 -15.56 -2.38 -2.17
N SER A 46 -16.04 -3.01 -1.09
CA SER A 46 -17.01 -2.38 -0.21
C SER A 46 -16.35 -1.22 0.54
N ARG A 47 -17.18 -0.25 0.96
CA ARG A 47 -16.68 0.88 1.75
C ARG A 47 -16.11 0.42 3.08
N GLN A 48 -16.70 -0.63 3.67
CA GLN A 48 -16.20 -1.20 4.93
C GLN A 48 -14.81 -1.82 4.74
N SER A 49 -14.63 -2.62 3.68
CA SER A 49 -13.35 -3.22 3.38
C SER A 49 -12.29 -2.15 3.14
N LEU A 50 -12.62 -1.13 2.35
CA LEU A 50 -11.71 -0.03 2.08
C LEU A 50 -11.33 0.70 3.37
N SER A 51 -12.31 0.99 4.23
CA SER A 51 -12.07 1.67 5.49
C SER A 51 -11.10 0.88 6.37
N ASN A 52 -11.28 -0.44 6.44
CA ASN A 52 -10.38 -1.30 7.21
C ASN A 52 -8.94 -1.25 6.67
N HIS A 53 -8.79 -1.29 5.36
CA HIS A 53 -7.47 -1.21 4.73
C HIS A 53 -6.81 0.15 4.94
N LEU A 54 -7.57 1.24 4.82
CA LEU A 54 -7.05 2.59 5.06
C LEU A 54 -6.61 2.76 6.51
N THR A 55 -7.36 2.19 7.46
CA THR A 55 -6.98 2.22 8.87
C THR A 55 -5.64 1.50 9.09
N CYS A 56 -5.47 0.35 8.45
CA CYS A 56 -4.20 -0.39 8.52
C CYS A 56 -3.05 0.44 7.95
N LEU A 57 -3.24 1.03 6.78
CA LEU A 57 -2.21 1.84 6.13
C LEU A 57 -1.84 3.09 6.93
N ARG A 58 -2.82 3.73 7.57
CA ARG A 58 -2.55 4.84 8.48
C ARG A 58 -1.73 4.39 9.68
N GLY A 59 -2.10 3.27 10.27
CA GLY A 59 -1.37 2.70 11.41
C GLY A 59 0.07 2.34 11.08
N CYS A 60 0.33 1.98 9.82
CA CYS A 60 1.68 1.71 9.34
C CYS A 60 2.46 2.97 8.95
N GLY A 61 1.81 4.13 8.97
CA GLY A 61 2.47 5.41 8.64
C GLY A 61 2.64 5.65 7.15
N LEU A 62 1.88 4.95 6.30
CA LEU A 62 2.03 5.05 4.84
C LEU A 62 1.07 6.03 4.20
N VAL A 63 -0.06 6.30 4.84
CA VAL A 63 -1.04 7.27 4.35
C VAL A 63 -1.44 8.21 5.46
N THR A 64 -1.89 9.40 5.08
CA THR A 64 -2.45 10.39 6.00
C THR A 64 -3.86 10.73 5.57
N ALA A 65 -4.70 11.05 6.56
CA ALA A 65 -6.07 11.49 6.34
C ALA A 65 -6.14 13.00 6.55
N VAL A 66 -6.62 13.72 5.54
CA VAL A 66 -6.72 15.18 5.58
C VAL A 66 -8.19 15.56 5.55
N PRO A 67 -8.72 16.15 6.63
CA PRO A 67 -10.12 16.60 6.64
C PRO A 67 -10.36 17.71 5.62
N GLU A 68 -11.46 17.60 4.89
CA GLU A 68 -11.92 18.63 3.95
C GLU A 68 -13.42 18.81 4.10
N GLY A 69 -13.85 19.70 4.97
CA GLY A 69 -15.26 19.88 5.27
C GLY A 69 -15.87 18.58 5.80
N ARG A 70 -16.86 18.04 5.08
CA ARG A 70 -17.52 16.79 5.47
C ARG A 70 -16.84 15.54 4.92
N ARG A 71 -15.82 15.71 4.08
CA ARG A 71 -15.07 14.60 3.47
C ARG A 71 -13.70 14.50 4.11
N THR A 72 -13.10 13.34 3.96
CA THR A 72 -11.71 13.12 4.34
C THR A 72 -10.96 12.66 3.09
N ARG A 73 -9.89 13.38 2.78
CA ARG A 73 -9.01 13.04 1.66
C ARG A 73 -7.86 12.21 2.20
N TYR A 74 -7.49 11.18 1.46
CA TYR A 74 -6.33 10.35 1.80
C TYR A 74 -5.21 10.60 0.80
N GLU A 75 -3.98 10.61 1.31
CA GLU A 75 -2.79 10.80 0.47
C GLU A 75 -1.61 10.02 1.06
N LEU A 76 -0.59 9.78 0.25
CA LEU A 76 0.64 9.16 0.75
C LEU A 76 1.26 10.06 1.82
N ALA A 77 1.75 9.44 2.90
CA ALA A 77 2.32 10.18 4.03
C ALA A 77 3.59 10.94 3.66
N ASP A 78 4.32 10.45 2.66
CA ASP A 78 5.58 11.04 2.22
C ASP A 78 5.65 10.96 0.70
N PRO A 79 5.95 12.08 0.00
CA PRO A 79 6.05 12.09 -1.46
C PRO A 79 7.07 11.08 -2.00
N ARG A 80 8.09 10.75 -1.20
CA ARG A 80 9.10 9.77 -1.60
C ARG A 80 8.52 8.36 -1.74
N LEU A 81 7.37 8.07 -1.11
CA LEU A 81 6.69 6.79 -1.29
C LEU A 81 6.26 6.58 -2.73
N ALA A 82 5.85 7.63 -3.44
CA ALA A 82 5.48 7.51 -4.84
C ALA A 82 6.64 7.01 -5.68
N HIS A 83 7.83 7.57 -5.46
CA HIS A 83 9.04 7.13 -6.15
C HIS A 83 9.44 5.71 -5.76
N ALA A 84 9.37 5.40 -4.47
CA ALA A 84 9.72 4.06 -3.98
C ALA A 84 8.80 3.00 -4.57
N LEU A 85 7.50 3.26 -4.64
CA LEU A 85 6.54 2.34 -5.25
C LEU A 85 6.82 2.14 -6.73
N THR A 86 7.14 3.21 -7.45
CA THR A 86 7.48 3.14 -8.87
C THR A 86 8.73 2.31 -9.08
N ASP A 87 9.77 2.54 -8.30
CA ASP A 87 11.02 1.80 -8.39
C ASP A 87 10.82 0.31 -8.06
N LEU A 88 10.03 0.03 -7.01
CA LEU A 88 9.73 -1.34 -6.61
C LEU A 88 8.97 -2.07 -7.73
N MET A 89 8.00 -1.41 -8.35
CA MET A 89 7.26 -2.00 -9.46
C MET A 89 8.17 -2.37 -10.63
N SER A 90 9.17 -1.53 -10.93
CA SER A 90 10.13 -1.80 -12.00
C SER A 90 10.91 -3.08 -11.72
N VAL A 91 11.27 -3.32 -10.48
CA VAL A 91 11.98 -4.54 -10.07
C VAL A 91 11.05 -5.75 -10.15
N VAL A 92 9.82 -5.63 -9.63
CA VAL A 92 8.87 -6.75 -9.57
C VAL A 92 8.45 -7.20 -10.97
N VAL A 93 8.27 -6.27 -11.90
CA VAL A 93 7.90 -6.59 -13.28
C VAL A 93 9.02 -7.38 -13.99
N ALA A 94 10.26 -7.20 -13.58
CA ALA A 94 11.40 -7.93 -14.15
C ALA A 94 11.53 -9.35 -13.61
N VAL A 95 10.80 -9.71 -12.55
CA VAL A 95 10.84 -11.05 -11.94
C VAL A 95 9.83 -11.97 -12.61
N ASP A 96 10.19 -13.25 -12.82
CA ASP A 96 9.29 -14.25 -13.39
C ASP A 96 8.19 -14.61 -12.37
N PRO A 97 6.92 -14.32 -12.66
CA PRO A 97 5.83 -14.64 -11.74
C PRO A 97 5.66 -16.12 -11.48
N GLU A 98 6.02 -16.98 -12.46
CA GLU A 98 5.90 -18.43 -12.30
C GLU A 98 6.85 -18.97 -11.24
N LEU A 99 8.02 -18.40 -11.13
CA LEU A 99 8.98 -18.80 -10.09
C LEU A 99 8.44 -18.45 -8.70
N CYS A 100 7.80 -17.32 -8.56
CA CYS A 100 7.19 -16.91 -7.29
C CYS A 100 6.01 -17.84 -6.94
N ALA A 101 5.16 -18.15 -7.90
CA ALA A 101 4.03 -19.06 -7.67
C ALA A 101 4.49 -20.44 -7.24
N ALA A 102 5.55 -20.95 -7.87
CA ALA A 102 6.13 -22.25 -7.49
C ALA A 102 6.68 -22.20 -6.06
N ALA A 103 7.31 -21.11 -5.67
CA ALA A 103 7.88 -20.93 -4.35
C ALA A 103 6.83 -20.83 -3.25
N GLU A 104 5.66 -20.26 -3.55
CA GLU A 104 4.56 -20.14 -2.59
C GLU A 104 4.14 -21.51 -2.04
N GLY A 105 4.12 -22.53 -2.88
CA GLY A 105 3.80 -23.88 -2.47
C GLY A 105 4.84 -24.49 -1.50
N GLN A 106 6.00 -23.85 -1.39
CA GLN A 106 7.08 -24.28 -0.50
C GLN A 106 7.22 -23.37 0.73
N GLY A 107 6.30 -22.44 0.91
CA GLY A 107 6.31 -21.53 2.05
C GLY A 107 7.34 -20.40 1.94
N CYS A 108 7.84 -20.15 0.76
CA CYS A 108 8.82 -19.08 0.51
C CYS A 108 8.23 -17.68 0.76
N CYS A 109 6.98 -17.51 0.43
CA CYS A 109 6.25 -16.27 0.63
C CYS A 109 5.13 -16.48 1.64
#